data_57b0ac2f894b8b2ec5df22d21b668243
#
_entry.id   57b0ac2f894b8b2ec5df22d21b668243
#
_cell.length_a   1.000
_cell.length_b   1.000
_cell.length_c   1.000
_cell.angle_alpha   90.00
_cell.angle_beta   90.00
_cell.angle_gamma   90.00
#
_symmetry.space_group_name_H-M   'P 1'
#
loop_
_entity.id
_entity.type
_entity.pdbx_description
1 polymer ?
#
loop_
_entity_poly.entity_id
_entity_poly.type
_entity_poly.pdbx_seq_one_letter_code
_entity_poly.pdbx_strand_id
1 'polypeptide(L)'
;KQQNEQKINILDQRWNDNMLNLILQRDIYNTKPAINFKKLSKVSPCLFAKSSKIASHTTWNYDLTLEENILQSLPLFYIFIKNISKIDGFAFEIPSNLYGRNLTEFSITVKRVLTCLAENDPTQLNCMEANFIDKAGWCFSFDTETFFVTTFGDIYPKSHSRHCHLKNKMYVLIQPEESFYKKKLPDDHGPNSEIKDIRDKIRNNFAKKLCPYYVPPTK
;
A
#
# COMPACT_ATOMS: atom_id res chain seq x y z
N LYS A 1 -25.14 19.04 7.98
CA LYS A 1 -25.54 18.91 6.56
C LYS A 1 -24.70 19.86 5.69
N GLN A 2 -24.65 21.18 5.94
CA GLN A 2 -23.90 22.15 5.14
C GLN A 2 -22.38 21.91 5.06
N GLN A 3 -21.75 21.43 6.12
CA GLN A 3 -20.30 21.09 6.11
C GLN A 3 -19.99 19.84 5.26
N ASN A 4 -20.90 18.87 5.18
CA ASN A 4 -20.75 17.68 4.33
C ASN A 4 -20.96 18.01 2.85
N GLU A 5 -21.92 18.86 2.52
CA GLU A 5 -22.15 19.33 1.15
C GLU A 5 -20.96 20.16 0.63
N GLN A 6 -20.30 20.96 1.48
CA GLN A 6 -19.07 21.66 1.12
C GLN A 6 -17.88 20.71 0.90
N LYS A 7 -17.72 19.64 1.69
CA LYS A 7 -16.66 18.63 1.46
C LYS A 7 -16.87 17.86 0.15
N ILE A 8 -18.08 17.47 -0.16
CA ILE A 8 -18.45 16.79 -1.42
C ILE A 8 -18.20 17.72 -2.63
N ASN A 9 -18.57 18.99 -2.54
CA ASN A 9 -18.31 19.98 -3.59
C ASN A 9 -16.80 20.26 -3.80
N ILE A 10 -15.98 20.21 -2.76
CA ILE A 10 -14.52 20.39 -2.87
C ILE A 10 -13.88 19.15 -3.53
N LEU A 11 -14.38 17.96 -3.26
CA LEU A 11 -13.96 16.74 -3.94
C LEU A 11 -14.36 16.77 -5.43
N ASP A 12 -15.60 17.10 -5.76
CA ASP A 12 -16.09 17.21 -7.15
C ASP A 12 -15.37 18.33 -7.94
N GLN A 13 -15.08 19.48 -7.34
CA GLN A 13 -14.31 20.54 -8.00
C GLN A 13 -12.83 20.20 -8.19
N ARG A 14 -12.23 19.36 -7.34
CA ARG A 14 -10.86 18.85 -7.51
C ARG A 14 -10.74 17.80 -8.63
N TRP A 15 -11.86 17.20 -9.00
CA TRP A 15 -11.94 16.05 -9.90
C TRP A 15 -12.64 16.38 -11.23
N ASN A 16 -12.54 17.63 -11.70
CA ASN A 16 -13.09 17.92 -13.02
C ASN A 16 -12.38 17.10 -14.10
N ASP A 17 -13.08 16.76 -15.15
CA ASP A 17 -12.62 15.88 -16.24
C ASP A 17 -11.27 16.30 -16.84
N ASN A 18 -10.94 17.60 -16.85
CA ASN A 18 -9.65 18.10 -17.31
C ASN A 18 -8.50 17.72 -16.39
N MET A 19 -8.72 17.72 -15.09
CA MET A 19 -7.73 17.32 -14.09
C MET A 19 -7.52 15.80 -14.10
N LEU A 20 -8.60 15.03 -14.23
CA LEU A 20 -8.57 13.59 -14.45
C LEU A 20 -7.83 13.24 -15.75
N ASN A 21 -8.07 13.93 -16.85
CA ASN A 21 -7.38 13.71 -18.12
C ASN A 21 -5.88 14.05 -18.04
N LEU A 22 -5.50 15.13 -17.35
CA LEU A 22 -4.09 15.47 -17.09
C LEU A 22 -3.38 14.44 -16.22
N ILE A 23 -4.11 13.85 -15.28
CA ILE A 23 -3.60 12.81 -14.37
C ILE A 23 -3.52 11.46 -15.09
N LEU A 24 -4.51 11.11 -15.91
CA LEU A 24 -4.54 9.89 -16.73
C LEU A 24 -3.39 9.85 -17.76
N GLN A 25 -2.89 11.00 -18.21
CA GLN A 25 -1.71 11.10 -19.07
C GLN A 25 -0.39 10.89 -18.29
N ARG A 26 -0.39 10.98 -16.97
CA ARG A 26 0.79 10.65 -16.17
C ARG A 26 0.88 9.14 -16.02
N ASP A 27 1.98 8.59 -16.49
CA ASP A 27 2.29 7.18 -16.28
C ASP A 27 2.60 6.94 -14.79
N ILE A 28 1.58 6.51 -14.04
CA ILE A 28 1.66 6.24 -12.59
C ILE A 28 2.67 5.14 -12.23
N TYR A 29 3.18 4.43 -13.22
CA TYR A 29 4.23 3.42 -13.07
C TYR A 29 5.64 3.99 -13.24
N ASN A 30 5.78 5.18 -13.85
CA ASN A 30 7.05 5.84 -14.13
C ASN A 30 7.33 7.03 -13.21
N THR A 31 6.55 7.21 -12.14
CA THR A 31 6.93 8.16 -11.10
C THR A 31 8.22 7.72 -10.43
N LYS A 32 9.01 8.66 -9.89
CA LYS A 32 10.27 8.32 -9.20
C LYS A 32 10.07 7.32 -8.06
N PRO A 33 9.02 7.45 -7.20
CA PRO A 33 8.71 6.44 -6.19
C PRO A 33 8.35 5.07 -6.77
N ALA A 34 7.58 5.00 -7.87
CA ALA A 34 7.26 3.73 -8.53
C ALA A 34 8.52 3.03 -9.08
N ILE A 35 9.42 3.78 -9.71
CA ILE A 35 10.72 3.27 -10.19
C ILE A 35 11.56 2.74 -9.02
N ASN A 36 11.59 3.46 -7.91
CA ASN A 36 12.31 3.03 -6.70
C ASN A 36 11.70 1.73 -6.13
N PHE A 37 10.39 1.66 -6.01
CA PHE A 37 9.72 0.45 -5.52
C PHE A 37 9.97 -0.75 -6.45
N LYS A 38 10.02 -0.52 -7.76
CA LYS A 38 10.38 -1.56 -8.74
C LYS A 38 11.80 -2.10 -8.53
N LYS A 39 12.75 -1.27 -8.08
CA LYS A 39 14.11 -1.75 -7.69
C LYS A 39 14.02 -2.68 -6.48
N LEU A 40 13.19 -2.34 -5.49
CA LEU A 40 12.94 -3.17 -4.32
C LEU A 40 12.29 -4.50 -4.72
N SER A 41 11.27 -4.48 -5.54
CA SER A 41 10.56 -5.69 -5.98
C SER A 41 11.43 -6.65 -6.80
N LYS A 42 12.39 -6.14 -7.58
CA LYS A 42 13.31 -6.96 -8.39
C LYS A 42 14.24 -7.84 -7.56
N VAL A 43 14.66 -7.39 -6.39
CA VAL A 43 15.54 -8.14 -5.48
C VAL A 43 14.77 -8.97 -4.46
N SER A 44 13.46 -8.77 -4.37
CA SER A 44 12.59 -9.52 -3.46
C SER A 44 12.63 -11.02 -3.78
N PRO A 45 12.72 -11.89 -2.75
CA PRO A 45 12.56 -13.34 -2.91
C PRO A 45 11.12 -13.76 -3.26
N CYS A 46 10.15 -12.86 -3.16
CA CYS A 46 8.76 -13.14 -3.48
C CYS A 46 8.59 -13.47 -4.97
N LEU A 47 7.95 -14.59 -5.27
CA LEU A 47 7.72 -15.10 -6.65
C LEU A 47 6.94 -14.10 -7.52
N PHE A 48 6.05 -13.33 -6.90
CA PHE A 48 5.13 -12.41 -7.59
C PHE A 48 5.66 -10.99 -7.69
N ALA A 49 6.65 -10.62 -6.86
CA ALA A 49 7.13 -9.24 -6.78
C ALA A 49 7.68 -8.70 -8.10
N LYS A 50 8.41 -9.54 -8.85
CA LYS A 50 9.07 -9.13 -10.10
C LYS A 50 8.08 -8.81 -11.22
N SER A 51 6.94 -9.49 -11.26
CA SER A 51 5.89 -9.32 -12.28
C SER A 51 4.79 -8.36 -11.85
N SER A 52 4.81 -7.87 -10.60
CA SER A 52 3.77 -7.00 -10.08
C SER A 52 3.83 -5.61 -10.71
N LYS A 53 2.66 -5.11 -11.08
CA LYS A 53 2.45 -3.74 -11.57
C LYS A 53 2.07 -2.87 -10.39
N ILE A 54 3.03 -2.13 -9.86
CA ILE A 54 2.84 -1.25 -8.70
C ILE A 54 2.87 0.19 -9.16
N ALA A 55 1.78 0.90 -8.89
CA ALA A 55 1.67 2.33 -9.05
C ALA A 55 2.20 3.07 -7.81
N SER A 56 2.45 4.36 -7.93
CA SER A 56 2.87 5.18 -6.80
C SER A 56 2.52 6.65 -7.02
N HIS A 57 2.67 7.42 -5.95
CA HIS A 57 2.48 8.85 -5.95
C HIS A 57 3.60 9.61 -6.71
N THR A 58 3.48 10.92 -6.79
CA THR A 58 4.53 11.82 -7.30
C THR A 58 5.70 11.89 -6.31
N THR A 59 6.76 12.60 -6.68
CA THR A 59 7.90 12.82 -5.78
C THR A 59 7.44 13.48 -4.47
N TRP A 60 7.97 13.00 -3.35
CA TRP A 60 7.72 13.58 -2.02
C TRP A 60 8.09 15.06 -1.98
N ASN A 61 7.21 15.88 -1.43
CA ASN A 61 7.45 17.29 -1.18
C ASN A 61 7.85 17.49 0.29
N TYR A 62 9.07 17.95 0.52
CA TYR A 62 9.63 18.15 1.86
C TYR A 62 9.11 19.41 2.57
N ASP A 63 8.46 20.31 1.84
CA ASP A 63 7.84 21.52 2.39
C ASP A 63 6.43 21.25 2.94
N LEU A 64 5.91 20.04 2.75
CA LEU A 64 4.59 19.62 3.18
C LEU A 64 4.66 18.58 4.30
N THR A 65 3.62 18.55 5.10
CA THR A 65 3.40 17.50 6.13
C THR A 65 3.17 16.13 5.48
N LEU A 66 3.17 15.08 6.30
CA LEU A 66 2.82 13.73 5.86
C LEU A 66 1.44 13.70 5.23
N GLU A 67 0.44 14.23 5.92
CA GLU A 67 -0.95 14.24 5.49
C GLU A 67 -1.13 15.02 4.19
N GLU A 68 -0.51 16.18 4.05
CA GLU A 68 -0.58 16.96 2.81
C GLU A 68 0.04 16.23 1.62
N ASN A 69 1.16 15.53 1.81
CA ASN A 69 1.74 14.66 0.76
C ASN A 69 0.79 13.51 0.38
N ILE A 70 0.12 12.88 1.35
CA ILE A 70 -0.87 11.83 1.10
C ILE A 70 -2.08 12.41 0.35
N LEU A 71 -2.59 13.56 0.77
CA LEU A 71 -3.71 14.25 0.10
C LEU A 71 -3.38 14.62 -1.35
N GLN A 72 -2.15 15.09 -1.63
CA GLN A 72 -1.70 15.34 -2.98
C GLN A 72 -1.60 14.07 -3.84
N SER A 73 -1.47 12.93 -3.20
CA SER A 73 -1.38 11.63 -3.87
C SER A 73 -2.75 11.00 -4.18
N LEU A 74 -3.83 11.48 -3.56
CA LEU A 74 -5.18 10.95 -3.72
C LEU A 74 -5.63 10.82 -5.18
N PRO A 75 -5.38 11.78 -6.09
CA PRO A 75 -5.73 11.63 -7.50
C PRO A 75 -5.15 10.37 -8.13
N LEU A 76 -3.85 10.10 -7.89
CA LEU A 76 -3.19 8.91 -8.42
C LEU A 76 -3.67 7.63 -7.72
N PHE A 77 -3.96 7.73 -6.42
CA PHE A 77 -4.54 6.62 -5.66
C PHE A 77 -5.94 6.26 -6.20
N TYR A 78 -6.77 7.24 -6.54
CA TYR A 78 -8.08 6.99 -7.18
C TYR A 78 -7.95 6.32 -8.54
N ILE A 79 -6.99 6.73 -9.38
CA ILE A 79 -6.72 6.06 -10.64
C ILE A 79 -6.35 4.59 -10.39
N PHE A 80 -5.55 4.32 -9.37
CA PHE A 80 -5.24 2.96 -8.95
C PHE A 80 -6.52 2.19 -8.58
N ILE A 81 -7.38 2.76 -7.71
CA ILE A 81 -8.64 2.14 -7.28
C ILE A 81 -9.53 1.79 -8.48
N LYS A 82 -9.71 2.70 -9.43
CA LYS A 82 -10.52 2.45 -10.64
C LYS A 82 -9.88 1.45 -11.63
N ASN A 83 -8.63 1.06 -11.40
CA ASN A 83 -7.88 0.13 -12.25
C ASN A 83 -7.30 -1.08 -11.50
N ILE A 84 -7.88 -1.47 -10.35
CA ILE A 84 -7.40 -2.61 -9.53
C ILE A 84 -7.37 -3.92 -10.31
N SER A 85 -8.20 -4.05 -11.35
CA SER A 85 -8.16 -5.20 -12.26
C SER A 85 -6.86 -5.31 -13.06
N LYS A 86 -6.09 -4.22 -13.19
CA LYS A 86 -4.86 -4.14 -14.01
C LYS A 86 -3.62 -3.81 -13.20
N ILE A 87 -3.80 -3.30 -11.97
CA ILE A 87 -2.73 -2.78 -11.09
C ILE A 87 -2.70 -3.63 -9.83
N ASP A 88 -1.54 -4.18 -9.48
CA ASP A 88 -1.39 -5.10 -8.35
C ASP A 88 -1.22 -4.39 -6.99
N GLY A 89 -1.00 -3.09 -7.00
CA GLY A 89 -0.88 -2.32 -5.76
C GLY A 89 -0.44 -0.88 -5.97
N PHE A 90 -0.56 -0.09 -4.91
CA PHE A 90 -0.09 1.29 -4.81
C PHE A 90 0.88 1.42 -3.66
N ALA A 91 2.09 1.95 -3.92
CA ALA A 91 3.13 2.12 -2.93
C ALA A 91 3.33 3.60 -2.57
N PHE A 92 3.13 3.97 -1.32
CA PHE A 92 3.55 5.26 -0.79
C PHE A 92 5.01 5.17 -0.37
N GLU A 93 5.90 5.93 -1.03
CA GLU A 93 7.29 6.11 -0.63
C GLU A 93 7.38 7.30 0.33
N ILE A 94 7.90 7.07 1.54
CA ILE A 94 7.96 8.05 2.61
C ILE A 94 9.40 8.14 3.11
N PRO A 95 9.94 9.35 3.41
CA PRO A 95 11.27 9.51 3.98
C PRO A 95 11.36 8.90 5.39
N SER A 96 12.10 7.77 5.55
CA SER A 96 12.19 7.09 6.85
C SER A 96 12.97 7.88 7.90
N ASN A 97 13.92 8.73 7.48
CA ASN A 97 14.64 9.61 8.37
C ASN A 97 13.77 10.69 9.05
N LEU A 98 12.59 10.98 8.51
CA LEU A 98 11.62 11.93 9.07
C LEU A 98 10.48 11.21 9.80
N TYR A 99 10.06 10.06 9.31
CA TYR A 99 8.81 9.41 9.69
C TYR A 99 8.94 7.94 10.11
N GLY A 100 10.16 7.41 10.21
CA GLY A 100 10.36 5.99 10.49
C GLY A 100 11.73 5.66 11.08
N ARG A 101 12.26 6.53 11.95
CA ARG A 101 13.58 6.36 12.60
C ARG A 101 13.67 5.14 13.50
N ASN A 102 12.54 4.65 13.96
CA ASN A 102 12.39 3.42 14.74
C ASN A 102 11.04 2.75 14.43
N LEU A 103 10.83 1.52 14.89
CA LEU A 103 9.61 0.76 14.59
C LEU A 103 8.33 1.41 15.15
N THR A 104 8.42 2.10 16.27
CA THR A 104 7.28 2.82 16.86
C THR A 104 6.86 4.00 15.97
N GLU A 105 7.80 4.84 15.57
CA GLU A 105 7.52 5.94 14.64
C GLU A 105 7.01 5.40 13.30
N PHE A 106 7.61 4.32 12.81
CA PHE A 106 7.18 3.66 11.58
C PHE A 106 5.71 3.23 11.68
N SER A 107 5.32 2.56 12.77
CA SER A 107 3.94 2.11 12.97
C SER A 107 2.95 3.28 13.08
N ILE A 108 3.33 4.34 13.79
CA ILE A 108 2.53 5.57 13.88
C ILE A 108 2.34 6.20 12.50
N THR A 109 3.40 6.26 11.71
CA THR A 109 3.33 6.81 10.34
C THR A 109 2.41 5.99 9.45
N VAL A 110 2.49 4.66 9.50
CA VAL A 110 1.58 3.77 8.76
C VAL A 110 0.13 4.04 9.15
N LYS A 111 -0.15 4.12 10.46
CA LYS A 111 -1.49 4.45 10.95
C LYS A 111 -1.97 5.81 10.41
N ARG A 112 -1.13 6.84 10.45
CA ARG A 112 -1.46 8.18 9.93
C ARG A 112 -1.78 8.15 8.42
N VAL A 113 -1.00 7.42 7.62
CA VAL A 113 -1.27 7.24 6.19
C VAL A 113 -2.64 6.61 5.96
N LEU A 114 -2.92 5.49 6.63
CA LEU A 114 -4.19 4.78 6.49
C LEU A 114 -5.38 5.61 6.99
N THR A 115 -5.21 6.33 8.10
CA THR A 115 -6.24 7.24 8.64
C THR A 115 -6.53 8.37 7.65
N CYS A 116 -5.48 9.01 7.10
CA CYS A 116 -5.64 10.07 6.11
C CYS A 116 -6.38 9.58 4.86
N LEU A 117 -6.09 8.37 4.38
CA LEU A 117 -6.83 7.76 3.28
C LEU A 117 -8.29 7.49 3.68
N ALA A 118 -8.53 6.83 4.80
CA ALA A 118 -9.88 6.46 5.26
C ALA A 118 -10.78 7.68 5.50
N GLU A 119 -10.24 8.79 5.99
CA GLU A 119 -10.96 10.07 6.14
C GLU A 119 -11.37 10.70 4.79
N ASN A 120 -10.73 10.28 3.70
CA ASN A 120 -11.01 10.74 2.34
C ASN A 120 -11.65 9.64 1.46
N ASP A 121 -12.19 8.59 2.09
CA ASP A 121 -12.94 7.54 1.39
C ASP A 121 -14.23 8.15 0.82
N PRO A 122 -14.51 7.99 -0.50
CA PRO A 122 -15.72 8.52 -1.12
C PRO A 122 -17.01 7.89 -0.56
N THR A 123 -16.95 6.69 -0.01
CA THR A 123 -18.09 6.03 0.64
C THR A 123 -18.41 6.63 2.01
N GLN A 124 -17.54 7.49 2.54
CA GLN A 124 -17.61 8.04 3.90
C GLN A 124 -17.50 6.97 5.01
N LEU A 125 -17.11 5.76 4.65
CA LEU A 125 -16.92 4.65 5.57
C LEU A 125 -15.47 4.67 6.06
N ASN A 126 -15.25 5.22 7.27
CA ASN A 126 -13.92 5.27 7.85
C ASN A 126 -13.57 3.96 8.53
N CYS A 127 -12.89 3.06 7.81
CA CYS A 127 -12.48 1.75 8.33
C CYS A 127 -11.40 1.84 9.43
N MET A 128 -10.82 3.02 9.67
CA MET A 128 -9.82 3.28 10.72
C MET A 128 -10.43 3.74 12.05
N GLU A 129 -11.76 3.86 12.15
CA GLU A 129 -12.42 4.15 13.42
C GLU A 129 -12.20 3.01 14.44
N ALA A 130 -12.12 3.37 15.72
CA ALA A 130 -11.87 2.44 16.81
C ALA A 130 -12.84 1.26 16.85
N ASN A 131 -14.10 1.49 16.47
CA ASN A 131 -15.14 0.46 16.42
C ASN A 131 -14.87 -0.64 15.38
N PHE A 132 -14.03 -0.40 14.40
CA PHE A 132 -13.71 -1.35 13.34
C PHE A 132 -12.31 -1.94 13.50
N ILE A 133 -11.31 -1.12 13.82
CA ILE A 133 -9.89 -1.51 13.80
C ILE A 133 -9.54 -2.62 14.82
N ASP A 134 -10.28 -2.68 15.93
CA ASP A 134 -10.07 -3.67 17.00
C ASP A 134 -10.84 -4.99 16.76
N LYS A 135 -11.61 -5.10 15.67
CA LYS A 135 -12.36 -6.31 15.37
C LYS A 135 -11.49 -7.36 14.68
N ALA A 136 -11.68 -8.62 15.07
CA ALA A 136 -11.07 -9.74 14.37
C ALA A 136 -11.49 -9.72 12.89
N GLY A 137 -10.53 -9.95 12.00
CA GLY A 137 -10.77 -9.91 10.55
C GLY A 137 -10.82 -8.50 9.95
N TRP A 138 -10.37 -7.47 10.68
CA TRP A 138 -10.25 -6.13 10.12
C TRP A 138 -9.35 -6.12 8.88
N CYS A 139 -9.83 -5.46 7.83
CA CYS A 139 -9.09 -5.16 6.62
C CYS A 139 -9.19 -3.67 6.32
N PHE A 140 -8.14 -3.11 5.75
CA PHE A 140 -8.22 -1.75 5.23
C PHE A 140 -9.16 -1.74 4.02
N SER A 141 -10.14 -0.84 4.01
CA SER A 141 -11.07 -0.66 2.90
C SER A 141 -11.06 0.77 2.38
N PHE A 142 -11.33 0.93 1.08
CA PHE A 142 -11.44 2.22 0.43
C PHE A 142 -12.28 2.07 -0.84
N ASP A 143 -13.28 2.95 -1.04
CA ASP A 143 -14.20 2.92 -2.19
C ASP A 143 -14.81 1.52 -2.42
N THR A 144 -15.33 0.89 -1.34
CA THR A 144 -15.91 -0.47 -1.30
C THR A 144 -14.94 -1.65 -1.51
N GLU A 145 -13.70 -1.39 -1.85
CA GLU A 145 -12.69 -2.42 -2.07
C GLU A 145 -11.90 -2.72 -0.79
N THR A 146 -11.46 -3.96 -0.64
CA THR A 146 -10.61 -4.40 0.49
C THR A 146 -9.17 -4.60 0.06
N PHE A 147 -8.26 -4.24 0.98
CA PHE A 147 -6.84 -4.20 0.68
C PHE A 147 -6.00 -4.86 1.76
N PHE A 148 -4.99 -5.59 1.31
CA PHE A 148 -3.90 -6.04 2.14
C PHE A 148 -2.82 -4.95 2.22
N VAL A 149 -2.45 -4.55 3.43
CA VAL A 149 -1.44 -3.52 3.68
C VAL A 149 -0.12 -4.17 4.08
N THR A 150 0.93 -3.81 3.38
CA THR A 150 2.29 -4.30 3.65
C THR A 150 3.25 -3.14 3.77
N THR A 151 4.22 -3.25 4.68
CA THR A 151 5.23 -2.22 4.88
C THR A 151 6.62 -2.70 4.55
N PHE A 152 7.47 -1.81 4.04
CA PHE A 152 8.90 -2.05 3.85
C PHE A 152 9.67 -0.85 4.39
N GLY A 153 10.84 -1.08 4.97
CA GLY A 153 11.67 0.00 5.50
C GLY A 153 13.12 -0.42 5.70
N ASP A 154 14.00 0.55 5.65
CA ASP A 154 15.42 0.38 5.96
C ASP A 154 15.69 0.17 7.46
N ILE A 155 14.67 0.43 8.29
CA ILE A 155 14.67 0.15 9.72
C ILE A 155 14.65 -1.36 10.05
N TYR A 156 14.09 -2.18 9.17
CA TYR A 156 14.10 -3.63 9.36
C TYR A 156 15.51 -4.20 9.18
N PRO A 157 15.93 -5.22 9.96
CA PRO A 157 17.19 -5.93 9.75
C PRO A 157 17.32 -6.45 8.31
N LYS A 158 18.54 -6.52 7.78
CA LYS A 158 18.80 -7.02 6.41
C LYS A 158 18.26 -8.43 6.15
N SER A 159 18.17 -9.25 7.18
CA SER A 159 17.59 -10.60 7.13
C SER A 159 16.05 -10.61 7.18
N HIS A 160 15.41 -9.46 7.38
CA HIS A 160 13.96 -9.38 7.47
C HIS A 160 13.34 -9.30 6.07
N SER A 161 12.24 -10.03 5.83
CA SER A 161 11.54 -10.06 4.53
C SER A 161 10.98 -8.70 4.09
N ARG A 162 10.87 -7.75 5.01
CA ARG A 162 10.39 -6.37 4.78
C ARG A 162 11.52 -5.34 4.71
N HIS A 163 12.79 -5.79 4.74
CA HIS A 163 13.91 -4.89 4.64
C HIS A 163 13.93 -4.15 3.29
N CYS A 164 14.06 -2.83 3.35
CA CYS A 164 14.29 -1.97 2.18
C CYS A 164 15.78 -1.62 2.09
N HIS A 165 16.45 -2.01 1.01
CA HIS A 165 17.86 -1.68 0.79
C HIS A 165 18.09 -0.24 0.32
N LEU A 166 17.02 0.52 0.05
CA LEU A 166 17.09 1.92 -0.32
C LEU A 166 17.12 2.77 0.96
N LYS A 167 18.22 3.49 1.16
CA LYS A 167 18.42 4.32 2.37
C LYS A 167 17.40 5.44 2.46
N ASN A 168 17.01 5.77 3.69
CA ASN A 168 16.07 6.83 4.02
C ASN A 168 14.69 6.66 3.36
N LYS A 169 14.28 5.40 3.14
CA LYS A 169 13.00 5.09 2.51
C LYS A 169 12.23 4.04 3.29
N MET A 170 10.97 4.35 3.50
CA MET A 170 9.95 3.40 3.90
C MET A 170 8.81 3.40 2.90
N TYR A 171 8.10 2.28 2.85
CA TYR A 171 6.95 2.12 1.96
C TYR A 171 5.75 1.58 2.71
N VAL A 172 4.60 2.13 2.38
CA VAL A 172 3.29 1.54 2.68
C VAL A 172 2.72 1.07 1.36
N LEU A 173 2.63 -0.24 1.17
CA LEU A 173 2.09 -0.89 -0.03
C LEU A 173 0.67 -1.33 0.25
N ILE A 174 -0.26 -0.84 -0.54
CA ILE A 174 -1.69 -1.16 -0.50
C ILE A 174 -2.01 -2.02 -1.72
N GLN A 175 -2.44 -3.27 -1.49
CA GLN A 175 -2.68 -4.26 -2.53
C GLN A 175 -4.14 -4.74 -2.48
N PRO A 176 -4.90 -4.67 -3.58
CA PRO A 176 -6.27 -5.18 -3.60
C PRO A 176 -6.26 -6.70 -3.40
N GLU A 177 -7.19 -7.21 -2.63
CA GLU A 177 -7.35 -8.66 -2.42
C GLU A 177 -7.53 -9.39 -3.76
N GLU A 178 -8.23 -8.77 -4.70
CA GLU A 178 -8.41 -9.30 -6.06
C GLU A 178 -7.08 -9.66 -6.76
N SER A 179 -5.98 -8.93 -6.48
CA SER A 179 -4.68 -9.26 -7.08
C SER A 179 -4.11 -10.59 -6.61
N PHE A 180 -4.46 -11.03 -5.40
CA PHE A 180 -4.08 -12.33 -4.86
C PHE A 180 -4.91 -13.46 -5.50
N TYR A 181 -6.21 -13.26 -5.67
CA TYR A 181 -7.08 -14.22 -6.35
C TYR A 181 -6.63 -14.46 -7.80
N LYS A 182 -6.32 -13.42 -8.55
CA LYS A 182 -5.80 -13.53 -9.92
C LYS A 182 -4.50 -14.32 -10.02
N LYS A 183 -3.66 -14.24 -9.00
CA LYS A 183 -2.40 -14.99 -8.92
C LYS A 183 -2.58 -16.37 -8.31
N LYS A 184 -3.82 -16.82 -8.10
CA LYS A 184 -4.17 -18.09 -7.46
C LYS A 184 -3.49 -18.24 -6.09
N LEU A 185 -3.38 -17.14 -5.35
CA LEU A 185 -2.97 -17.14 -3.97
C LEU A 185 -4.26 -17.20 -3.13
N PRO A 186 -4.54 -18.32 -2.51
CA PRO A 186 -5.80 -18.50 -1.80
C PRO A 186 -5.72 -18.00 -0.36
N ASP A 187 -6.92 -17.85 0.23
CA ASP A 187 -7.09 -17.45 1.62
C ASP A 187 -6.31 -18.32 2.60
N ASP A 188 -5.86 -17.71 3.73
CA ASP A 188 -5.09 -18.37 4.77
C ASP A 188 -5.81 -19.53 5.47
N HIS A 189 -7.09 -19.74 5.20
CA HIS A 189 -7.99 -20.59 6.00
C HIS A 189 -8.48 -21.85 5.30
N GLY A 190 -8.04 -22.14 4.09
CA GLY A 190 -8.48 -23.32 3.33
C GLY A 190 -7.56 -24.54 3.50
N PRO A 191 -8.14 -25.77 3.57
CA PRO A 191 -7.39 -27.02 3.67
C PRO A 191 -6.75 -27.46 2.34
N ASN A 192 -6.64 -26.59 1.35
CA ASN A 192 -6.29 -26.94 -0.02
C ASN A 192 -4.78 -27.16 -0.19
N SER A 193 -4.34 -28.35 -0.66
CA SER A 193 -2.94 -28.77 -0.77
C SER A 193 -2.10 -27.91 -1.74
N GLU A 194 -2.73 -27.39 -2.81
CA GLU A 194 -2.04 -26.53 -3.81
C GLU A 194 -1.60 -25.18 -3.19
N ILE A 195 -2.34 -24.70 -2.22
CA ILE A 195 -2.08 -23.47 -1.48
C ILE A 195 -0.84 -23.59 -0.63
N LYS A 196 -0.72 -24.72 0.08
CA LYS A 196 0.43 -25.05 0.91
C LYS A 196 1.71 -25.02 0.05
N ASP A 197 1.67 -25.59 -1.14
CA ASP A 197 2.81 -25.64 -2.06
C ASP A 197 3.30 -24.26 -2.51
N ILE A 198 2.42 -23.33 -2.83
CA ILE A 198 2.81 -21.97 -3.24
C ILE A 198 3.41 -21.20 -2.08
N ARG A 199 2.83 -21.30 -0.88
CA ARG A 199 3.34 -20.67 0.33
C ARG A 199 4.67 -21.25 0.76
N ASP A 200 4.83 -22.56 0.69
CA ASP A 200 6.08 -23.23 0.98
C ASP A 200 7.17 -22.85 -0.03
N LYS A 201 6.83 -22.70 -1.31
CA LYS A 201 7.76 -22.15 -2.32
C LYS A 201 8.19 -20.72 -1.99
N ILE A 202 7.25 -19.86 -1.55
CA ILE A 202 7.57 -18.50 -1.12
C ILE A 202 8.50 -18.54 0.10
N ARG A 203 8.14 -19.28 1.15
CA ARG A 203 8.96 -19.42 2.38
C ARG A 203 10.36 -19.94 2.06
N ASN A 204 10.47 -20.97 1.23
CA ASN A 204 11.74 -21.56 0.82
C ASN A 204 12.60 -20.55 0.04
N ASN A 205 12.01 -19.72 -0.81
CA ASN A 205 12.75 -18.66 -1.52
C ASN A 205 13.30 -17.60 -0.55
N PHE A 206 12.52 -17.19 0.44
CA PHE A 206 12.99 -16.26 1.47
C PHE A 206 14.10 -16.89 2.32
N ALA A 207 13.97 -18.17 2.71
CA ALA A 207 14.98 -18.90 3.47
C ALA A 207 16.30 -19.01 2.69
N LYS A 208 16.26 -19.36 1.38
CA LYS A 208 17.44 -19.44 0.51
C LYS A 208 18.19 -18.11 0.37
N LYS A 209 17.50 -17.00 0.54
CA LYS A 209 18.07 -15.65 0.50
C LYS A 209 18.49 -15.13 1.87
N LEU A 210 18.50 -15.99 2.89
CA LEU A 210 18.77 -15.65 4.29
C LEU A 210 17.79 -14.58 4.84
N CYS A 211 16.61 -14.50 4.26
CA CYS A 211 15.51 -13.67 4.72
C CYS A 211 14.42 -14.58 5.27
N PRO A 212 14.37 -14.89 6.57
CA PRO A 212 13.33 -15.71 7.14
C PRO A 212 11.96 -15.07 6.91
N TYR A 213 11.04 -15.84 6.34
CA TYR A 213 9.66 -15.38 6.18
C TYR A 213 8.99 -15.42 7.57
N TYR A 214 8.54 -14.26 8.03
CA TYR A 214 7.78 -14.19 9.27
C TYR A 214 6.42 -14.87 9.08
N VAL A 215 6.20 -15.93 9.82
CA VAL A 215 4.88 -16.55 9.97
C VAL A 215 4.29 -15.97 11.25
N PRO A 216 3.19 -15.20 11.17
CA PRO A 216 2.53 -14.72 12.38
C PRO A 216 2.13 -15.92 13.23
N PRO A 217 2.21 -15.83 14.55
CA PRO A 217 1.74 -16.89 15.41
C PRO A 217 0.28 -17.17 15.11
N THR A 218 -0.05 -18.41 14.83
CA THR A 218 -1.43 -18.87 14.74
C THR A 218 -2.07 -18.63 16.11
N LYS A 219 -3.08 -17.77 16.14
CA LYS A 219 -3.93 -17.62 17.31
C LYS A 219 -4.80 -18.84 17.50
#